data_2547086fe9189e06b1032146b666fdc8
#
_entry.id   2547086fe9189e06b1032146b666fdc8
#
_cell.length_a   1.000
_cell.length_b   1.000
_cell.length_c   1.000
_cell.angle_alpha   90.00
_cell.angle_beta   90.00
_cell.angle_gamma   90.00
#
_symmetry.space_group_name_H-M   'P 1'
#
loop_
_entity.id
_entity.type
_entity.pdbx_description
1 polymer ?
#
loop_
_entity_poly.entity_id
_entity_poly.type
_entity_poly.pdbx_seq_one_letter_code
_entity_poly.pdbx_strand_id
1 'polypeptide(L)'
;GKSLLVKHFLIKILKEENLRLLLEEAAHTNVLFIKKRDNKNNIEIDQVRDIIKFTNQSSFNNKSRFIIIDDVEYLNINSSNALLKSLEEPNTNVYFFLIFNPEMNILNTIKSRCLEYKVKLNLDDIKLIVDNYFDEDVYENINVNLKNYYSTPKFLITLISYLRENDLSISNTNISQLINQII
;
A
#
# COMPACT_ATOMS: atom_id res chain seq x y z
N GLY A 1 5.34 -0.82 0.05
CA GLY A 1 5.47 -0.18 1.34
C GLY A 1 4.28 -0.40 2.26
N LYS A 2 3.18 0.35 2.07
CA LYS A 2 2.03 0.35 3.01
C LYS A 2 1.39 -1.04 3.17
N SER A 3 1.16 -1.74 2.08
CA SER A 3 0.60 -3.11 2.08
C SER A 3 1.49 -4.09 2.85
N LEU A 4 2.81 -3.99 2.68
CA LEU A 4 3.77 -4.80 3.41
C LEU A 4 3.73 -4.55 4.92
N LEU A 5 3.58 -3.28 5.32
CA LEU A 5 3.43 -2.90 6.73
C LEU A 5 2.18 -3.51 7.35
N VAL A 6 1.04 -3.44 6.65
CA VAL A 6 -0.23 -4.05 7.13
C VAL A 6 -0.08 -5.57 7.25
N LYS A 7 0.54 -6.22 6.25
CA LYS A 7 0.82 -7.66 6.32
C LYS A 7 1.71 -8.02 7.51
N HIS A 8 2.77 -7.26 7.74
CA HIS A 8 3.66 -7.47 8.89
C HIS A 8 2.95 -7.29 10.24
N PHE A 9 2.08 -6.28 10.33
CA PHE A 9 1.25 -6.04 11.50
C PHE A 9 0.31 -7.22 11.80
N LEU A 10 -0.33 -7.77 10.76
CA LEU A 10 -1.20 -8.94 10.89
C LEU A 10 -0.46 -10.20 11.33
N ILE A 11 0.77 -10.43 10.83
CA ILE A 11 1.62 -11.54 11.29
C ILE A 11 1.83 -11.45 12.80
N LYS A 12 2.09 -10.25 13.32
CA LYS A 12 2.28 -10.04 14.77
C LYS A 12 1.00 -10.25 15.57
N ILE A 13 -0.15 -9.79 15.08
CA ILE A 13 -1.44 -9.94 15.77
C ILE A 13 -1.90 -11.39 15.78
N LEU A 14 -1.85 -12.05 14.63
CA LEU A 14 -2.35 -13.42 14.48
C LEU A 14 -1.36 -14.46 15.00
N LYS A 15 -0.09 -14.07 15.22
CA LYS A 15 1.01 -14.94 15.68
C LYS A 15 1.20 -16.17 14.77
N GLU A 16 0.95 -16.01 13.47
CA GLU A 16 1.08 -17.06 12.47
C GLU A 16 2.28 -16.76 11.56
N GLU A 17 3.34 -17.54 11.70
CA GLU A 17 4.58 -17.35 10.93
C GLU A 17 4.39 -17.55 9.43
N ASN A 18 3.47 -18.43 9.02
CA ASN A 18 3.17 -18.72 7.61
C ASN A 18 2.14 -17.77 6.99
N LEU A 19 1.68 -16.74 7.72
CA LEU A 19 0.63 -15.82 7.24
C LEU A 19 1.01 -15.14 5.91
N ARG A 20 2.29 -14.88 5.67
CA ARG A 20 2.75 -14.28 4.42
C ARG A 20 2.40 -15.13 3.20
N LEU A 21 2.68 -16.43 3.25
CA LEU A 21 2.36 -17.39 2.20
C LEU A 21 0.84 -17.53 2.03
N LEU A 22 0.11 -17.64 3.14
CA LEU A 22 -1.36 -17.76 3.12
C LEU A 22 -2.05 -16.53 2.54
N LEU A 23 -1.48 -15.32 2.73
CA LEU A 23 -2.00 -14.08 2.14
C LEU A 23 -1.68 -13.97 0.65
N GLU A 24 -0.57 -14.51 0.19
CA GLU A 24 -0.21 -14.57 -1.23
C GLU A 24 -1.13 -15.55 -1.98
N GLU A 25 -1.53 -16.64 -1.35
CA GLU A 25 -2.43 -17.66 -1.89
C GLU A 25 -3.93 -17.33 -1.69
N ALA A 26 -4.26 -16.17 -1.06
CA ALA A 26 -5.62 -15.78 -0.68
C ALA A 26 -6.38 -16.86 0.14
N ALA A 27 -5.65 -17.67 0.91
CA ALA A 27 -6.16 -18.89 1.55
C ALA A 27 -6.38 -18.75 3.07
N HIS A 28 -6.33 -17.54 3.64
CA HIS A 28 -6.47 -17.38 5.08
C HIS A 28 -7.93 -17.22 5.53
N THR A 29 -8.37 -18.04 6.50
CA THR A 29 -9.78 -18.06 6.96
C THR A 29 -10.26 -16.77 7.64
N ASN A 30 -9.35 -16.04 8.30
CA ASN A 30 -9.67 -14.81 9.04
C ASN A 30 -9.14 -13.53 8.37
N VAL A 31 -8.55 -13.63 7.18
CA VAL A 31 -8.01 -12.47 6.45
C VAL A 31 -8.48 -12.50 5.01
N LEU A 32 -9.13 -11.44 4.58
CA LEU A 32 -9.51 -11.22 3.19
C LEU A 32 -8.66 -10.08 2.63
N PHE A 33 -7.95 -10.34 1.53
CA PHE A 33 -7.14 -9.35 0.83
C PHE A 33 -7.77 -9.02 -0.51
N ILE A 34 -8.11 -7.74 -0.69
CA ILE A 34 -8.70 -7.21 -1.91
C ILE A 34 -7.74 -6.21 -2.52
N LYS A 35 -7.51 -6.34 -3.81
CA LYS A 35 -6.71 -5.43 -4.62
C LYS A 35 -7.34 -5.29 -6.00
N LYS A 36 -7.08 -4.18 -6.66
CA LYS A 36 -7.43 -4.01 -8.07
C LYS A 36 -6.82 -5.14 -8.92
N ARG A 37 -7.62 -5.79 -9.74
CA ARG A 37 -7.13 -6.84 -10.67
C ARG A 37 -6.31 -6.20 -11.79
N ASP A 38 -5.25 -6.87 -12.24
CA ASP A 38 -4.29 -6.32 -13.21
C ASP A 38 -4.93 -5.93 -14.56
N ASN A 39 -5.97 -6.67 -14.98
CA ASN A 39 -6.70 -6.44 -16.22
C ASN A 39 -7.92 -5.52 -16.06
N LYS A 40 -8.08 -4.85 -14.91
CA LYS A 40 -9.21 -3.97 -14.60
C LYS A 40 -8.73 -2.59 -14.17
N ASN A 41 -9.54 -1.58 -14.47
CA ASN A 41 -9.24 -0.20 -14.06
C ASN A 41 -9.71 0.12 -12.64
N ASN A 42 -10.67 -0.65 -12.11
CA ASN A 42 -11.28 -0.43 -10.81
C ASN A 42 -11.38 -1.72 -10.00
N ILE A 43 -11.56 -1.56 -8.68
CA ILE A 43 -12.06 -2.62 -7.81
C ILE A 43 -13.55 -2.78 -8.10
N GLU A 44 -13.94 -3.98 -8.55
CA GLU A 44 -15.28 -4.25 -9.05
C GLU A 44 -16.25 -4.57 -7.90
N ILE A 45 -17.55 -4.41 -8.19
CA ILE A 45 -18.62 -4.63 -7.20
C ILE A 45 -18.69 -6.07 -6.68
N ASP A 46 -18.28 -7.06 -7.50
CA ASP A 46 -18.19 -8.45 -7.07
C ASP A 46 -17.17 -8.66 -5.95
N GLN A 47 -16.01 -7.98 -6.03
CA GLN A 47 -15.01 -8.01 -4.97
C GLN A 47 -15.55 -7.40 -3.66
N VAL A 48 -16.35 -6.33 -3.75
CA VAL A 48 -17.02 -5.76 -2.57
C VAL A 48 -18.11 -6.67 -2.01
N ARG A 49 -18.82 -7.39 -2.87
CA ARG A 49 -19.79 -8.42 -2.43
C ARG A 49 -19.09 -9.56 -1.67
N ASP A 50 -17.88 -9.92 -2.08
CA ASP A 50 -17.09 -10.92 -1.34
C ASP A 50 -16.66 -10.39 0.04
N ILE A 51 -16.35 -9.09 0.16
CA ILE A 51 -16.14 -8.44 1.47
C ILE A 51 -17.40 -8.59 2.33
N ILE A 52 -18.58 -8.25 1.81
CA ILE A 52 -19.84 -8.30 2.55
C ILE A 52 -20.17 -9.74 2.97
N LYS A 53 -19.96 -10.72 2.10
CA LYS A 53 -20.10 -12.13 2.47
C LYS A 53 -19.14 -12.51 3.59
N PHE A 54 -17.87 -12.12 3.44
CA PHE A 54 -16.86 -12.41 4.43
C PHE A 54 -17.18 -11.76 5.79
N THR A 55 -17.68 -10.52 5.85
CA THR A 55 -18.07 -9.87 7.11
C THR A 55 -19.25 -10.55 7.79
N ASN A 56 -20.19 -11.12 7.02
CA ASN A 56 -21.40 -11.73 7.54
C ASN A 56 -21.24 -13.21 7.92
N GLN A 57 -20.15 -13.86 7.53
CA GLN A 57 -19.87 -15.22 7.98
C GLN A 57 -19.41 -15.20 9.44
N SER A 58 -19.86 -16.16 10.24
CA SER A 58 -19.34 -16.32 11.61
C SER A 58 -17.85 -16.71 11.57
N SER A 59 -17.07 -16.15 12.48
CA SER A 59 -15.68 -16.56 12.65
C SER A 59 -15.63 -18.03 13.11
N PHE A 60 -14.92 -18.86 12.36
CA PHE A 60 -14.83 -20.31 12.63
C PHE A 60 -14.19 -20.64 13.98
N ASN A 61 -13.44 -19.70 14.55
CA ASN A 61 -12.63 -19.91 15.75
C ASN A 61 -12.74 -18.75 16.78
N ASN A 62 -13.80 -17.96 16.72
CA ASN A 62 -14.00 -16.74 17.55
C ASN A 62 -12.83 -15.73 17.51
N LYS A 63 -11.91 -15.84 16.52
CA LYS A 63 -10.81 -14.89 16.32
C LYS A 63 -11.26 -13.68 15.52
N SER A 64 -10.52 -12.59 15.67
CA SER A 64 -10.70 -11.38 14.86
C SER A 64 -10.51 -11.65 13.38
N ARG A 65 -11.28 -10.96 12.55
CA ARG A 65 -11.25 -11.03 11.10
C ARG A 65 -10.78 -9.72 10.51
N PHE A 66 -9.94 -9.78 9.51
CA PHE A 66 -9.29 -8.63 8.94
C PHE A 66 -9.59 -8.56 7.44
N ILE A 67 -10.02 -7.40 6.99
CA ILE A 67 -10.22 -7.09 5.59
C ILE A 67 -9.21 -6.03 5.19
N ILE A 68 -8.37 -6.35 4.22
CA ILE A 68 -7.39 -5.44 3.67
C ILE A 68 -7.85 -5.08 2.26
N ILE A 69 -8.07 -3.79 2.02
CA ILE A 69 -8.35 -3.26 0.68
C ILE A 69 -7.14 -2.41 0.29
N ASP A 70 -6.32 -2.95 -0.61
CA ASP A 70 -5.20 -2.22 -1.22
C ASP A 70 -5.72 -1.47 -2.46
N ASP A 71 -5.16 -0.29 -2.72
CA ASP A 71 -5.57 0.56 -3.84
C ASP A 71 -7.05 1.04 -3.73
N VAL A 72 -7.47 1.52 -2.54
CA VAL A 72 -8.88 1.96 -2.26
C VAL A 72 -9.33 3.07 -3.20
N GLU A 73 -8.43 3.89 -3.71
CA GLU A 73 -8.68 4.93 -4.71
C GLU A 73 -9.29 4.40 -6.02
N TYR A 74 -9.14 3.10 -6.29
CA TYR A 74 -9.74 2.44 -7.45
C TYR A 74 -11.14 1.86 -7.19
N LEU A 75 -11.74 2.11 -6.02
CA LEU A 75 -13.16 1.82 -5.82
C LEU A 75 -13.99 2.79 -6.66
N ASN A 76 -14.84 2.28 -7.54
CA ASN A 76 -15.82 3.11 -8.20
C ASN A 76 -16.95 3.52 -7.22
N ILE A 77 -17.79 4.47 -7.61
CA ILE A 77 -18.87 5.02 -6.77
C ILE A 77 -19.80 3.91 -6.25
N ASN A 78 -20.17 2.95 -7.10
CA ASN A 78 -21.07 1.87 -6.71
C ASN A 78 -20.43 0.91 -5.70
N SER A 79 -19.16 0.53 -5.94
CA SER A 79 -18.37 -0.29 -5.03
C SER A 79 -18.15 0.40 -3.69
N SER A 80 -17.83 1.70 -3.72
CA SER A 80 -17.67 2.51 -2.51
C SER A 80 -18.96 2.58 -1.69
N ASN A 81 -20.10 2.89 -2.34
CA ASN A 81 -21.39 2.97 -1.65
C ASN A 81 -21.81 1.63 -1.04
N ALA A 82 -21.54 0.51 -1.72
CA ALA A 82 -21.82 -0.81 -1.18
C ALA A 82 -21.00 -1.14 0.08
N LEU A 83 -19.79 -0.58 0.19
CA LEU A 83 -18.90 -0.78 1.35
C LEU A 83 -19.29 0.07 2.56
N LEU A 84 -19.94 1.24 2.36
CA LEU A 84 -20.21 2.22 3.43
C LEU A 84 -20.93 1.61 4.63
N LYS A 85 -21.96 0.79 4.40
CA LYS A 85 -22.71 0.16 5.51
C LYS A 85 -21.82 -0.72 6.38
N SER A 86 -20.92 -1.48 5.77
CA SER A 86 -19.98 -2.34 6.52
C SER A 86 -18.90 -1.54 7.26
N LEU A 87 -18.59 -0.32 6.82
CA LEU A 87 -17.68 0.59 7.50
C LEU A 87 -18.35 1.36 8.63
N GLU A 88 -19.65 1.70 8.51
CA GLU A 88 -20.42 2.39 9.55
C GLU A 88 -20.68 1.48 10.76
N GLU A 89 -21.11 0.27 10.51
CA GLU A 89 -21.52 -0.69 11.53
C GLU A 89 -20.79 -2.03 11.28
N PRO A 90 -19.49 -2.09 11.52
CA PRO A 90 -18.75 -3.35 11.34
C PRO A 90 -19.24 -4.40 12.35
N ASN A 91 -19.37 -5.64 11.91
CA ASN A 91 -19.66 -6.75 12.79
C ASN A 91 -18.57 -6.88 13.87
N THR A 92 -18.94 -7.42 15.02
CA THR A 92 -18.03 -7.64 16.16
C THR A 92 -16.78 -8.40 15.70
N ASN A 93 -15.61 -7.95 16.12
CA ASN A 93 -14.30 -8.53 15.77
C ASN A 93 -13.94 -8.49 14.26
N VAL A 94 -14.56 -7.61 13.48
CA VAL A 94 -14.17 -7.35 12.08
C VAL A 94 -13.43 -6.01 11.99
N TYR A 95 -12.26 -6.02 11.38
CA TYR A 95 -11.39 -4.85 11.23
C TYR A 95 -11.06 -4.62 9.77
N PHE A 96 -11.16 -3.36 9.34
CA PHE A 96 -10.83 -2.95 7.98
C PHE A 96 -9.50 -2.19 7.95
N PHE A 97 -8.63 -2.54 7.00
CA PHE A 97 -7.43 -1.80 6.64
C PHE A 97 -7.58 -1.29 5.21
N LEU A 98 -7.77 0.00 5.07
CA LEU A 98 -7.87 0.67 3.78
C LEU A 98 -6.53 1.32 3.43
N ILE A 99 -5.90 0.88 2.36
CA ILE A 99 -4.60 1.35 1.92
C ILE A 99 -4.81 2.16 0.65
N PHE A 100 -4.34 3.40 0.64
CA PHE A 100 -4.49 4.29 -0.51
C PHE A 100 -3.24 5.14 -0.76
N ASN A 101 -3.12 5.68 -1.96
CA ASN A 101 -2.13 6.68 -2.30
C ASN A 101 -2.67 8.07 -1.95
N PRO A 102 -1.99 8.87 -1.07
CA PRO A 102 -2.45 10.20 -0.68
C PRO A 102 -2.48 11.20 -1.83
N GLU A 103 -1.80 10.93 -2.95
CA GLU A 103 -1.85 11.75 -4.17
C GLU A 103 -3.12 11.53 -4.97
N MET A 104 -3.85 10.44 -4.69
CA MET A 104 -5.11 10.10 -5.32
C MET A 104 -6.29 10.51 -4.44
N ASN A 105 -7.43 10.76 -5.08
CA ASN A 105 -8.65 11.11 -4.36
C ASN A 105 -9.44 9.86 -4.00
N ILE A 106 -9.82 9.75 -2.73
CA ILE A 106 -10.83 8.80 -2.27
C ILE A 106 -12.08 9.55 -1.81
N LEU A 107 -13.22 8.88 -1.88
CA LEU A 107 -14.50 9.49 -1.50
C LEU A 107 -14.48 9.91 -0.02
N ASN A 108 -14.92 11.14 0.23
CA ASN A 108 -14.99 11.69 1.59
C ASN A 108 -15.89 10.86 2.50
N THR A 109 -16.90 10.19 1.93
CA THR A 109 -17.78 9.27 2.65
C THR A 109 -17.05 8.06 3.23
N ILE A 110 -15.98 7.58 2.59
CA ILE A 110 -15.09 6.54 3.14
C ILE A 110 -14.17 7.15 4.20
N LYS A 111 -13.53 8.29 3.89
CA LYS A 111 -12.61 8.95 4.84
C LYS A 111 -13.26 9.26 6.18
N SER A 112 -14.50 9.76 6.16
CA SER A 112 -15.21 10.14 7.40
C SER A 112 -15.54 8.97 8.34
N ARG A 113 -15.44 7.73 7.85
CA ARG A 113 -15.73 6.50 8.60
C ARG A 113 -14.48 5.72 9.01
N CYS A 114 -13.31 6.27 8.73
CA CYS A 114 -12.04 5.61 9.00
C CYS A 114 -11.13 6.53 9.81
N LEU A 115 -10.30 5.92 10.64
CA LEU A 115 -9.18 6.63 11.25
C LEU A 115 -8.03 6.67 10.25
N GLU A 116 -7.64 7.89 9.86
CA GLU A 116 -6.52 8.07 8.94
C GLU A 116 -5.19 8.02 9.70
N TYR A 117 -4.28 7.16 9.26
CA TYR A 117 -2.94 7.05 9.79
C TYR A 117 -1.91 7.29 8.67
N LYS A 118 -1.10 8.33 8.82
CA LYS A 118 -0.03 8.66 7.86
C LYS A 118 1.25 7.92 8.21
N VAL A 119 1.62 6.96 7.38
CA VAL A 119 2.90 6.26 7.50
C VAL A 119 3.97 7.07 6.78
N LYS A 120 4.90 7.63 7.54
CA LYS A 120 6.08 8.30 7.01
C LYS A 120 7.32 7.51 7.42
N LEU A 121 8.24 7.33 6.51
CA LEU A 121 9.59 6.87 6.81
C LEU A 121 10.44 8.10 7.16
N ASN A 122 11.34 7.97 8.12
CA ASN A 122 12.36 8.97 8.36
C ASN A 122 13.47 8.87 7.29
N LEU A 123 14.34 9.85 7.23
CA LEU A 123 15.40 9.89 6.22
C LEU A 123 16.41 8.75 6.41
N ASP A 124 16.69 8.36 7.65
CA ASP A 124 17.62 7.29 7.95
C ASP A 124 17.09 5.93 7.48
N ASP A 125 15.77 5.69 7.68
CA ASP A 125 15.13 4.48 7.17
C ASP A 125 15.12 4.45 5.63
N ILE A 126 14.89 5.61 4.99
CA ILE A 126 14.93 5.72 3.52
C ILE A 126 16.34 5.41 3.01
N LYS A 127 17.37 6.01 3.62
CA LYS A 127 18.77 5.75 3.31
C LYS A 127 19.09 4.27 3.44
N LEU A 128 18.79 3.69 4.59
CA LEU A 128 19.06 2.27 4.87
C LEU A 128 18.41 1.34 3.81
N ILE A 129 17.17 1.61 3.41
CA ILE A 129 16.46 0.80 2.41
C ILE A 129 17.10 0.94 1.03
N VAL A 130 17.48 2.17 0.64
CA VAL A 130 18.09 2.43 -0.68
C VAL A 130 19.47 1.81 -0.76
N ASP A 131 20.32 2.05 0.24
CA ASP A 131 21.70 1.54 0.27
C ASP A 131 21.71 -0.01 0.32
N ASN A 132 20.86 -0.64 1.14
CA ASN A 132 20.71 -2.10 1.16
C ASN A 132 20.19 -2.69 -0.16
N TYR A 133 19.42 -1.96 -0.94
CA TYR A 133 18.94 -2.46 -2.24
C TYR A 133 20.06 -2.55 -3.27
N PHE A 134 21.00 -1.61 -3.22
CA PHE A 134 22.13 -1.56 -4.16
C PHE A 134 23.42 -2.19 -3.62
N ASP A 135 23.43 -2.63 -2.36
CA ASP A 135 24.63 -3.09 -1.63
C ASP A 135 25.78 -2.07 -1.63
N GLU A 136 25.44 -0.78 -1.64
CA GLU A 136 26.36 0.36 -1.71
C GLU A 136 25.78 1.58 -1.01
N ASP A 137 26.64 2.50 -0.52
CA ASP A 137 26.26 3.82 0.03
C ASP A 137 25.83 4.80 -1.09
N VAL A 138 24.77 4.48 -1.80
CA VAL A 138 24.30 5.26 -2.94
C VAL A 138 23.60 6.55 -2.52
N TYR A 139 22.89 6.50 -1.39
CA TYR A 139 22.08 7.63 -0.92
C TYR A 139 22.91 8.89 -0.67
N GLU A 140 24.14 8.76 -0.18
CA GLU A 140 25.05 9.92 0.04
C GLU A 140 25.40 10.62 -1.27
N ASN A 141 25.47 9.90 -2.36
CA ASN A 141 25.83 10.41 -3.69
C ASN A 141 24.64 11.03 -4.45
N ILE A 142 23.42 10.95 -3.92
CA ILE A 142 22.24 11.56 -4.54
C ILE A 142 22.34 13.10 -4.44
N ASN A 143 21.93 13.78 -5.50
CA ASN A 143 21.86 15.25 -5.54
C ASN A 143 21.05 15.80 -4.36
N VAL A 144 21.58 16.86 -3.70
CA VAL A 144 20.99 17.50 -2.53
C VAL A 144 19.54 17.95 -2.78
N ASN A 145 19.24 18.41 -3.99
CA ASN A 145 17.87 18.81 -4.37
C ASN A 145 16.89 17.64 -4.33
N LEU A 146 17.33 16.42 -4.67
CA LEU A 146 16.52 15.21 -4.57
C LEU A 146 16.34 14.76 -3.11
N LYS A 147 17.37 14.94 -2.26
CA LYS A 147 17.28 14.64 -0.82
C LYS A 147 16.30 15.53 -0.08
N ASN A 148 16.16 16.80 -0.51
CA ASN A 148 15.26 17.78 0.11
C ASN A 148 13.78 17.53 -0.21
N TYR A 149 13.47 16.73 -1.23
CA TYR A 149 12.10 16.30 -1.52
C TYR A 149 11.82 15.00 -0.78
N TYR A 150 10.66 14.95 -0.10
CA TYR A 150 10.19 13.68 0.46
C TYR A 150 9.97 12.68 -0.69
N SER A 151 10.84 11.70 -0.74
CA SER A 151 10.81 10.64 -1.74
C SER A 151 10.57 9.29 -1.07
N THR A 152 9.77 8.45 -1.69
CA THR A 152 9.65 7.08 -1.21
C THR A 152 10.88 6.26 -1.63
N PRO A 153 11.31 5.25 -0.86
CA PRO A 153 12.43 4.38 -1.27
C PRO A 153 12.22 3.78 -2.66
N LYS A 154 10.99 3.37 -2.99
CA LYS A 154 10.67 2.84 -4.33
C LYS A 154 10.98 3.86 -5.42
N PHE A 155 10.57 5.11 -5.25
CA PHE A 155 10.85 6.17 -6.23
C PHE A 155 12.35 6.36 -6.41
N LEU A 156 13.11 6.46 -5.32
CA LEU A 156 14.56 6.64 -5.38
C LEU A 156 15.25 5.45 -6.05
N ILE A 157 14.88 4.23 -5.70
CA ILE A 157 15.42 3.00 -6.31
C ILE A 157 15.16 3.02 -7.82
N THR A 158 13.91 3.29 -8.23
CA THR A 158 13.56 3.35 -9.66
C THR A 158 14.34 4.44 -10.40
N LEU A 159 14.46 5.63 -9.79
CA LEU A 159 15.21 6.75 -10.36
C LEU A 159 16.69 6.43 -10.52
N ILE A 160 17.32 5.89 -9.46
CA ILE A 160 18.74 5.52 -9.48
C ILE A 160 19.02 4.43 -10.51
N SER A 161 18.15 3.40 -10.59
CA SER A 161 18.26 2.37 -11.60
C SER A 161 18.20 2.95 -13.02
N TYR A 162 17.22 3.84 -13.27
CA TYR A 162 17.10 4.53 -14.55
C TYR A 162 18.34 5.36 -14.90
N LEU A 163 18.88 6.13 -13.94
CA LEU A 163 20.09 6.93 -14.15
C LEU A 163 21.29 6.05 -14.50
N ARG A 164 21.46 4.91 -13.81
CA ARG A 164 22.54 3.95 -14.10
C ARG A 164 22.40 3.30 -15.48
N GLU A 165 21.19 2.90 -15.85
CA GLU A 165 20.90 2.29 -17.17
C GLU A 165 21.18 3.25 -18.34
N ASN A 166 21.11 4.56 -18.11
CA ASN A 166 21.36 5.60 -19.13
C ASN A 166 22.72 6.31 -18.97
N ASP A 167 23.63 5.78 -18.16
CA ASP A 167 24.96 6.36 -17.89
C ASP A 167 24.91 7.82 -17.39
N LEU A 168 23.84 8.19 -16.67
CA LEU A 168 23.64 9.53 -16.12
C LEU A 168 24.20 9.63 -14.71
N SER A 169 24.83 10.77 -14.37
CA SER A 169 25.41 11.01 -13.06
C SER A 169 24.35 11.25 -12.00
N ILE A 170 24.35 10.43 -10.94
CA ILE A 170 23.42 10.53 -9.81
C ILE A 170 23.61 11.86 -9.03
N SER A 171 24.85 12.36 -8.95
CA SER A 171 25.21 13.57 -8.20
C SER A 171 24.89 14.87 -8.95
N ASN A 172 24.95 14.86 -10.26
CA ASN A 172 24.86 16.09 -11.07
C ASN A 172 23.50 16.25 -11.79
N THR A 173 22.67 15.21 -11.78
CA THR A 173 21.40 15.27 -12.51
C THR A 173 20.38 16.10 -11.74
N ASN A 174 19.89 17.16 -12.37
CA ASN A 174 18.83 18.01 -11.84
C ASN A 174 17.47 17.50 -12.29
N ILE A 175 16.44 17.57 -11.41
CA ILE A 175 15.06 17.15 -11.72
C ILE A 175 14.54 17.77 -13.02
N SER A 176 14.89 19.06 -13.28
CA SER A 176 14.51 19.76 -14.50
C SER A 176 15.11 19.13 -15.77
N GLN A 177 16.32 18.59 -15.68
CA GLN A 177 16.96 17.88 -16.81
C GLN A 177 16.33 16.53 -17.07
N LEU A 178 15.95 15.80 -15.99
CA LEU A 178 15.23 14.53 -16.13
C LEU A 178 13.86 14.70 -16.79
N ILE A 179 13.11 15.72 -16.39
CA ILE A 179 11.80 16.01 -16.98
C ILE A 179 11.94 16.31 -18.49
N ASN A 180 12.96 17.09 -18.88
CA ASN A 180 13.21 17.42 -20.29
C ASN A 180 13.73 16.25 -21.16
N GLN A 181 14.17 15.14 -20.53
CA GLN A 181 14.61 13.92 -21.24
C GLN A 181 13.50 12.88 -21.37
N ILE A 182 12.44 12.99 -20.57
CA ILE A 182 11.30 12.05 -20.55
C ILE A 182 10.12 12.58 -21.39
N ILE A 183 10.08 13.88 -21.69
CA ILE A 183 9.13 14.54 -22.60
C ILE A 183 9.73 14.62 -24.01
#